data_cbcaf97540a11775d857f93eabfd942f
#
_entry.id   cbcaf97540a11775d857f93eabfd942f
#
_cell.length_a   1.000
_cell.length_b   1.000
_cell.length_c   1.000
_cell.angle_alpha   90.00
_cell.angle_beta   90.00
_cell.angle_gamma   90.00
#
_symmetry.space_group_name_H-M   'P 1'
#
loop_
_entity.id
_entity.type
_entity.pdbx_description
1 polymer ?
#
loop_
_entity_poly.entity_id
_entity_poly.type
_entity_poly.pdbx_seq_one_letter_code
_entity_poly.pdbx_strand_id
1 'polypeptide(L)'
;MSVEMTFETNEDGFTLIHLVGKVDALGAQKIDLQFNAIAKGHDKIIVDLENVDYLASMGIRTLIMGAKVVQLKNGKMVLLNPSSEVEKVLSESGVDTLIPVCHDLETAKKVILG
;
A
#
# COMPACT_ATOMS: atom_id res chain seq x y z
N MET A 1 -11.62 -15.31 -2.31
CA MET A 1 -10.84 -14.93 -3.51
C MET A 1 -9.44 -14.52 -3.10
N SER A 2 -8.43 -15.01 -3.82
CA SER A 2 -7.07 -14.61 -3.54
C SER A 2 -6.82 -13.18 -4.03
N VAL A 3 -5.76 -12.57 -3.51
CA VAL A 3 -5.40 -11.21 -3.87
C VAL A 3 -4.84 -11.15 -5.29
N GLU A 4 -5.17 -10.09 -5.99
CA GLU A 4 -4.56 -9.73 -7.26
C GLU A 4 -3.84 -8.40 -7.09
N MET A 5 -2.68 -8.26 -7.71
CA MET A 5 -1.90 -7.02 -7.66
C MET A 5 -1.50 -6.59 -9.05
N THR A 6 -1.78 -5.33 -9.37
CA THR A 6 -1.26 -4.68 -10.59
C THR A 6 -0.63 -3.36 -10.18
N PHE A 7 0.19 -2.79 -11.05
CA PHE A 7 0.78 -1.50 -10.77
C PHE A 7 1.05 -0.74 -12.06
N GLU A 8 1.11 0.57 -11.94
CA GLU A 8 1.44 1.44 -13.07
C GLU A 8 2.19 2.66 -12.56
N THR A 9 3.16 3.13 -13.35
CA THR A 9 3.86 4.38 -13.06
C THR A 9 3.28 5.44 -13.98
N ASN A 10 2.84 6.56 -13.41
CA ASN A 10 2.20 7.58 -14.23
C ASN A 10 3.14 8.75 -14.53
N GLU A 11 2.65 9.67 -15.38
CA GLU A 11 3.44 10.80 -15.85
C GLU A 11 3.80 11.79 -14.74
N ASP A 12 3.01 11.83 -13.67
CA ASP A 12 3.24 12.72 -12.53
C ASP A 12 4.41 12.25 -11.66
N GLY A 13 4.94 11.06 -11.91
CA GLY A 13 6.14 10.58 -11.24
C GLY A 13 5.87 9.71 -10.02
N PHE A 14 4.66 9.19 -9.84
CA PHE A 14 4.41 8.24 -8.78
C PHE A 14 3.94 6.90 -9.35
N THR A 15 4.07 5.86 -8.55
CA THR A 15 3.64 4.51 -8.91
C THR A 15 2.40 4.17 -8.09
N LEU A 16 1.37 3.69 -8.78
CA LEU A 16 0.10 3.30 -8.17
C LEU A 16 0.01 1.78 -8.17
N ILE A 17 -0.08 1.18 -6.99
CA ILE A 17 -0.26 -0.25 -6.83
C ILE A 17 -1.72 -0.50 -6.49
N HIS A 18 -2.38 -1.37 -7.26
CA HIS A 18 -3.75 -1.78 -7.00
C HIS A 18 -3.75 -3.18 -6.39
N LEU A 19 -4.36 -3.31 -5.23
CA LEU A 19 -4.60 -4.60 -4.60
C LEU A 19 -6.10 -4.87 -4.61
N VAL A 20 -6.48 -6.08 -5.00
CA VAL A 20 -7.90 -6.48 -5.09
C VAL A 20 -8.06 -7.83 -4.42
N GLY A 21 -9.04 -7.96 -3.53
CA GLY A 21 -9.38 -9.22 -2.90
C GLY A 21 -8.90 -9.33 -1.47
N LYS A 22 -8.51 -10.54 -1.06
CA LYS A 22 -8.12 -10.82 0.31
C LYS A 22 -6.61 -10.88 0.45
N VAL A 23 -6.08 -10.04 1.33
CA VAL A 23 -4.66 -10.10 1.68
C VAL A 23 -4.54 -10.83 3.02
N ASP A 24 -4.80 -12.14 2.97
CA ASP A 24 -4.59 -13.05 4.09
C ASP A 24 -3.12 -13.52 4.07
N ALA A 25 -2.79 -14.51 4.89
CA ALA A 25 -1.41 -15.00 4.97
C ALA A 25 -0.90 -15.53 3.63
N LEU A 26 -1.75 -16.30 2.91
CA LEU A 26 -1.38 -16.83 1.60
C LEU A 26 -1.31 -15.72 0.55
N GLY A 27 -2.24 -14.76 0.63
CA GLY A 27 -2.26 -13.62 -0.28
C GLY A 27 -1.01 -12.75 -0.11
N ALA A 28 -0.64 -12.47 1.13
CA ALA A 28 0.58 -11.72 1.40
C ALA A 28 1.81 -12.43 0.84
N GLN A 29 1.89 -13.73 1.03
CA GLN A 29 2.99 -14.54 0.51
C GLN A 29 3.04 -14.46 -1.02
N LYS A 30 1.88 -14.47 -1.65
CA LYS A 30 1.77 -14.41 -3.12
C LYS A 30 2.34 -13.11 -3.68
N ILE A 31 2.08 -11.98 -3.03
CA ILE A 31 2.47 -10.66 -3.56
C ILE A 31 3.77 -10.11 -2.99
N ASP A 32 4.29 -10.71 -1.93
CA ASP A 32 5.40 -10.14 -1.15
C ASP A 32 6.63 -9.81 -1.99
N LEU A 33 7.07 -10.76 -2.81
CA LEU A 33 8.27 -10.58 -3.61
C LEU A 33 8.12 -9.44 -4.61
N GLN A 34 6.99 -9.42 -5.33
CA GLN A 34 6.73 -8.38 -6.32
C GLN A 34 6.52 -7.03 -5.67
N PHE A 35 5.78 -6.98 -4.56
CA PHE A 35 5.54 -5.74 -3.83
C PHE A 35 6.88 -5.13 -3.37
N ASN A 36 7.73 -5.96 -2.80
CA ASN A 36 9.03 -5.52 -2.34
C ASN A 36 9.92 -5.04 -3.50
N ALA A 37 9.86 -5.73 -4.64
CA ALA A 37 10.61 -5.31 -5.83
C ALA A 37 10.15 -3.93 -6.33
N ILE A 38 8.84 -3.68 -6.32
CA ILE A 38 8.30 -2.37 -6.71
C ILE A 38 8.80 -1.30 -5.73
N ALA A 39 8.76 -1.59 -4.44
CA ALA A 39 9.23 -0.65 -3.42
C ALA A 39 10.71 -0.32 -3.59
N LYS A 40 11.52 -1.29 -3.97
CA LYS A 40 12.94 -1.06 -4.22
C LYS A 40 13.20 -0.20 -5.44
N GLY A 41 12.37 -0.30 -6.45
CA GLY A 41 12.56 0.38 -7.73
C GLY A 41 11.87 1.74 -7.84
N HIS A 42 11.08 2.13 -6.84
CA HIS A 42 10.31 3.38 -6.91
C HIS A 42 10.33 4.07 -5.56
N ASP A 43 10.28 5.39 -5.56
CA ASP A 43 10.37 6.17 -4.33
C ASP A 43 9.08 6.93 -3.97
N LYS A 44 8.07 6.91 -4.85
CA LYS A 44 6.78 7.56 -4.60
C LYS A 44 5.69 6.57 -4.95
N ILE A 45 5.07 5.99 -3.93
CA ILE A 45 4.13 4.88 -4.11
C ILE A 45 2.82 5.17 -3.41
N ILE A 46 1.72 5.00 -4.16
CA ILE A 46 0.37 4.99 -3.62
C ILE A 46 -0.15 3.58 -3.73
N VAL A 47 -0.60 3.01 -2.61
CA VAL A 47 -1.20 1.67 -2.60
C VAL A 47 -2.71 1.83 -2.47
N ASP A 48 -3.43 1.47 -3.53
CA ASP A 48 -4.89 1.57 -3.58
C ASP A 48 -5.50 0.34 -2.91
N LEU A 49 -6.22 0.56 -1.81
CA LEU A 49 -6.84 -0.49 -1.02
C LEU A 49 -8.36 -0.54 -1.18
N GLU A 50 -8.91 0.25 -2.10
CA GLU A 50 -10.37 0.37 -2.25
C GLU A 50 -11.08 -0.97 -2.42
N ASN A 51 -10.45 -1.89 -3.14
CA ASN A 51 -11.05 -3.19 -3.44
C ASN A 51 -10.44 -4.33 -2.63
N VAL A 52 -9.80 -4.02 -1.52
CA VAL A 52 -9.32 -5.03 -0.58
C VAL A 52 -10.43 -5.35 0.42
N ASP A 53 -10.83 -6.62 0.46
CA ASP A 53 -11.92 -7.08 1.33
C ASP A 53 -11.45 -7.43 2.73
N TYR A 54 -10.19 -7.81 2.87
CA TYR A 54 -9.66 -8.36 4.09
C TYR A 54 -8.16 -8.16 4.15
N LEU A 55 -7.65 -7.75 5.30
CA LEU A 55 -6.23 -7.51 5.48
C LEU A 55 -5.80 -8.16 6.80
N ALA A 56 -5.01 -9.23 6.69
CA ALA A 56 -4.48 -9.94 7.85
C ALA A 56 -3.12 -9.39 8.26
N SER A 57 -2.60 -9.87 9.40
CA SER A 57 -1.32 -9.44 9.96
C SER A 57 -0.17 -9.55 8.96
N MET A 58 -0.15 -10.61 8.16
CA MET A 58 0.91 -10.79 7.16
C MET A 58 0.82 -9.78 6.04
N GLY A 59 -0.41 -9.36 5.68
CA GLY A 59 -0.59 -8.27 4.70
C GLY A 59 -0.13 -6.95 5.25
N ILE A 60 -0.41 -6.69 6.51
CA ILE A 60 0.07 -5.48 7.19
C ILE A 60 1.60 -5.46 7.17
N ARG A 61 2.23 -6.60 7.45
CA ARG A 61 3.68 -6.73 7.41
C ARG A 61 4.24 -6.40 6.02
N THR A 62 3.58 -6.88 4.96
CA THR A 62 3.98 -6.57 3.59
C THR A 62 3.99 -5.06 3.35
N LEU A 63 2.94 -4.36 3.78
CA LEU A 63 2.84 -2.91 3.64
C LEU A 63 3.96 -2.19 4.41
N ILE A 64 4.18 -2.59 5.66
CA ILE A 64 5.21 -1.98 6.50
C ILE A 64 6.60 -2.16 5.91
N MET A 65 6.91 -3.38 5.45
CA MET A 65 8.22 -3.67 4.86
C MET A 65 8.46 -2.84 3.61
N GLY A 66 7.44 -2.72 2.76
CA GLY A 66 7.53 -1.86 1.57
C GLY A 66 7.75 -0.41 1.92
N ALA A 67 7.02 0.10 2.91
CA ALA A 67 7.17 1.48 3.36
C ALA A 67 8.58 1.76 3.88
N LYS A 68 9.15 0.81 4.64
CA LYS A 68 10.52 0.96 5.15
C LYS A 68 11.54 1.03 4.03
N VAL A 69 11.38 0.19 3.02
CA VAL A 69 12.28 0.19 1.85
C VAL A 69 12.23 1.55 1.15
N VAL A 70 11.05 2.09 0.95
CA VAL A 70 10.86 3.39 0.30
C VAL A 70 11.45 4.51 1.16
N GLN A 71 11.21 4.47 2.47
CA GLN A 71 11.69 5.50 3.39
C GLN A 71 13.22 5.54 3.46
N LEU A 72 13.88 4.40 3.32
CA LEU A 72 15.35 4.36 3.32
C LEU A 72 15.97 5.14 2.16
N LYS A 73 15.22 5.39 1.11
CA LYS A 73 15.66 6.20 -0.02
C LYS A 73 15.05 7.59 -0.01
N ASN A 74 14.53 8.03 1.13
CA ASN A 74 13.86 9.31 1.28
C ASN A 74 12.58 9.42 0.44
N GLY A 75 11.99 8.28 0.11
CA GLY A 75 10.72 8.24 -0.62
C GLY A 75 9.53 8.22 0.32
N LYS A 76 8.35 8.09 -0.26
CA LYS A 76 7.08 8.07 0.48
C LYS A 76 6.16 6.99 -0.03
N MET A 77 5.40 6.40 0.87
CA MET A 77 4.30 5.50 0.56
C MET A 77 3.05 6.00 1.25
N VAL A 78 1.92 5.93 0.55
CA VAL A 78 0.61 6.34 1.07
C VAL A 78 -0.38 5.23 0.77
N LEU A 79 -1.29 4.97 1.71
CA LEU A 79 -2.38 4.02 1.51
C LEU A 79 -3.62 4.80 1.11
N LEU A 80 -4.28 4.36 0.04
CA LEU A 80 -5.39 5.10 -0.55
C LEU A 80 -6.71 4.36 -0.34
N ASN A 81 -7.65 5.05 0.25
CA ASN A 81 -9.07 4.72 0.25
C ASN A 81 -9.41 3.31 0.75
N PRO A 82 -8.89 2.88 1.91
CA PRO A 82 -9.30 1.60 2.47
C PRO A 82 -10.78 1.64 2.85
N SER A 83 -11.46 0.47 2.79
CA SER A 83 -12.80 0.35 3.33
C SER A 83 -12.78 0.63 4.82
N SER A 84 -13.93 0.90 5.42
CA SER A 84 -14.00 1.16 6.86
C SER A 84 -13.46 0.00 7.69
N GLU A 85 -13.70 -1.23 7.24
CA GLU A 85 -13.21 -2.43 7.95
C GLU A 85 -11.69 -2.55 7.85
N VAL A 86 -11.12 -2.30 6.68
CA VAL A 86 -9.68 -2.35 6.48
C VAL A 86 -9.01 -1.20 7.24
N GLU A 87 -9.61 -0.01 7.18
CA GLU A 87 -9.06 1.15 7.90
C GLU A 87 -9.03 0.91 9.41
N LYS A 88 -10.03 0.24 9.94
CA LYS A 88 -10.06 -0.11 11.35
C LYS A 88 -8.88 -1.02 11.73
N VAL A 89 -8.58 -2.00 10.88
CA VAL A 89 -7.43 -2.88 11.08
C VAL A 89 -6.13 -2.09 11.04
N LEU A 90 -6.00 -1.17 10.09
CA LEU A 90 -4.81 -0.31 9.99
C LEU A 90 -4.62 0.54 11.24
N SER A 91 -5.72 1.11 11.74
CA SER A 91 -5.69 1.94 12.95
C SER A 91 -5.34 1.12 14.18
N GLU A 92 -5.99 -0.03 14.36
CA GLU A 92 -5.77 -0.88 15.54
C GLU A 92 -4.37 -1.47 15.59
N SER A 93 -3.76 -1.70 14.43
CA SER A 93 -2.40 -2.23 14.35
C SER A 93 -1.33 -1.13 14.41
N GLY A 94 -1.72 0.14 14.36
CA GLY A 94 -0.80 1.26 14.40
C GLY A 94 -0.14 1.58 13.05
N VAL A 95 -0.54 0.92 11.98
CA VAL A 95 0.03 1.16 10.64
C VAL A 95 -0.18 2.59 10.20
N ASP A 96 -1.33 3.19 10.53
CA ASP A 96 -1.66 4.55 10.14
C ASP A 96 -0.74 5.61 10.78
N THR A 97 0.02 5.24 11.80
CA THR A 97 1.04 6.14 12.37
C THR A 97 2.35 6.04 11.60
N LEU A 98 2.54 4.98 10.81
CA LEU A 98 3.77 4.75 10.03
C LEU A 98 3.59 5.11 8.57
N ILE A 99 2.40 4.87 8.03
CA ILE A 99 2.09 5.09 6.61
C ILE A 99 0.83 5.93 6.54
N PRO A 100 0.87 7.13 5.94
CA PRO A 100 -0.33 7.96 5.84
C PRO A 100 -1.46 7.26 5.11
N VAL A 101 -2.69 7.49 5.56
CA VAL A 101 -3.90 6.97 4.92
C VAL A 101 -4.67 8.16 4.36
N CYS A 102 -4.98 8.11 3.07
CA CYS A 102 -5.75 9.14 2.39
C CYS A 102 -7.02 8.54 1.82
N HIS A 103 -8.07 9.35 1.71
CA HIS A 103 -9.38 8.87 1.30
C HIS A 103 -9.78 9.29 -0.11
N ASP A 104 -8.92 10.02 -0.80
CA ASP A 104 -9.10 10.37 -2.20
C ASP A 104 -7.74 10.54 -2.87
N LEU A 105 -7.72 10.37 -4.18
CA LEU A 105 -6.49 10.37 -4.95
C LEU A 105 -5.80 11.75 -4.93
N GLU A 106 -6.56 12.82 -4.99
CA GLU A 106 -5.96 14.17 -5.00
C GLU A 106 -5.17 14.44 -3.73
N THR A 107 -5.72 14.06 -2.57
CA THR A 107 -5.01 14.20 -1.30
C THR A 107 -3.76 13.33 -1.28
N ALA A 108 -3.90 12.08 -1.74
CA ALA A 108 -2.77 11.16 -1.79
C ALA A 108 -1.65 11.69 -2.68
N LYS A 109 -1.99 12.27 -3.84
CA LYS A 109 -1.01 12.87 -4.75
C LYS A 109 -0.27 14.04 -4.08
N LYS A 110 -0.99 14.86 -3.34
CA LYS A 110 -0.38 15.99 -2.64
C LYS A 110 0.64 15.52 -1.60
N VAL A 111 0.32 14.46 -0.87
CA VAL A 111 1.24 13.90 0.12
C VAL A 111 2.47 13.31 -0.57
N ILE A 112 2.27 12.59 -1.67
CA ILE A 112 3.33 11.84 -2.31
C ILE A 112 4.27 12.76 -3.13
N LEU A 113 3.73 13.79 -3.76
CA LEU A 113 4.48 14.69 -4.64
C LEU A 113 4.94 15.98 -3.94
N GLY A 114 4.28 16.30 -2.84
CA GLY A 114 4.64 17.46 -2.04
C GLY A 114 5.82 17.19 -1.15
#